data_42218384b410a9bf8880f116c20955b5
#
_entry.id   42218384b410a9bf8880f116c20955b5
#
_cell.length_a   1.000
_cell.length_b   1.000
_cell.length_c   1.000
_cell.angle_alpha   90.00
_cell.angle_beta   90.00
_cell.angle_gamma   90.00
#
_symmetry.space_group_name_H-M   'P 1'
#
loop_
_entity.id
_entity.type
_entity.pdbx_description
1 polymer ?
#
loop_
_entity_poly.entity_id
_entity_poly.type
_entity_poly.pdbx_seq_one_letter_code
_entity_poly.pdbx_strand_id
1 'polypeptide(L)' 'MTYDIKADHNGQAVRRVAYGDLQAWLIVNQLSRDGCINICMSKRGSSGGGEHGKI' A
#
# COMPACT_ATOMS: atom_id res chain seq x y z
N MET A 1 -3.21 -3.00 11.73
CA MET A 1 -3.66 -3.31 10.38
C MET A 1 -2.53 -3.16 9.40
N THR A 2 -2.51 -4.02 8.42
CA THR A 2 -1.43 -4.02 7.44
C THR A 2 -1.94 -3.51 6.10
N TYR A 3 -1.14 -2.70 5.44
CA TYR A 3 -1.47 -2.16 4.14
C TYR A 3 -0.39 -2.52 3.14
N ASP A 4 -0.81 -2.83 1.91
CA ASP A 4 0.09 -2.98 0.78
C ASP A 4 0.04 -1.71 -0.03
N ILE A 5 1.20 -1.13 -0.29
CA ILE A 5 1.30 0.10 -1.05
C ILE A 5 2.09 -0.20 -2.32
N LYS A 6 1.52 0.17 -3.45
CA LYS A 6 2.15 -0.01 -4.76
C LYS A 6 2.28 1.32 -5.45
N ALA A 7 3.34 1.47 -6.20
CA ALA A 7 3.56 2.67 -6.99
C ALA A 7 4.46 2.33 -8.17
N ASP A 8 4.57 3.25 -9.09
CA ASP A 8 5.49 3.14 -10.22
C ASP A 8 6.57 4.20 -10.11
N HIS A 9 7.80 3.82 -10.36
CA HIS A 9 8.91 4.74 -10.37
C HIS A 9 9.80 4.41 -11.57
N ASN A 10 9.88 5.34 -12.51
CA ASN A 10 10.67 5.18 -13.73
C ASN A 10 10.32 3.90 -14.48
N GLY A 11 9.03 3.57 -14.53
CA GLY A 11 8.57 2.39 -15.21
C GLY A 11 8.74 1.09 -14.43
N GLN A 12 9.18 1.17 -13.20
CA GLN A 12 9.36 0.00 -12.36
C GLN A 12 8.35 -0.01 -11.23
N ALA A 13 7.84 -1.19 -10.92
CA ALA A 13 6.89 -1.35 -9.83
C ALA A 13 7.63 -1.28 -8.49
N VAL A 14 7.08 -0.48 -7.59
CA VAL A 14 7.59 -0.35 -6.23
C VAL A 14 6.52 -0.84 -5.27
N ARG A 15 6.92 -1.62 -4.29
CA ARG A 15 5.99 -2.16 -3.30
C ARG A 15 6.51 -1.92 -1.90
N ARG A 16 5.59 -1.55 -1.02
CA ARG A 16 5.89 -1.31 0.38
C ARG A 16 4.81 -1.93 1.24
N VAL A 17 5.15 -2.23 2.46
CA VAL A 17 4.18 -2.75 3.44
C VAL A 17 4.18 -1.81 4.64
N ALA A 18 2.99 -1.44 5.08
CA ALA A 18 2.82 -0.58 6.25
C ALA A 18 2.06 -1.33 7.32
N TYR A 19 2.45 -1.13 8.56
CA TYR A 19 1.87 -1.84 9.70
C TYR A 19 0.99 -0.93 10.55
N GLY A 20 0.31 0.00 9.94
CA GLY A 20 -0.58 0.90 10.63
C GLY A 20 -0.90 2.10 9.77
N ASP A 21 -1.94 2.84 10.16
CA ASP A 21 -2.39 3.99 9.38
C ASP A 21 -1.31 5.06 9.26
N LEU A 22 -0.67 5.37 10.36
CA LEU A 22 0.36 6.40 10.36
C LEU A 22 1.54 6.00 9.48
N GLN A 23 1.97 4.76 9.58
CA GLN A 23 3.07 4.28 8.77
C GLN A 23 2.70 4.28 7.29
N ALA A 24 1.47 3.87 6.96
CA ALA A 24 0.99 3.90 5.58
C ALA A 24 1.05 5.32 5.02
N TRP A 25 0.61 6.28 5.79
CA TRP A 25 0.61 7.69 5.42
C TRP A 25 2.04 8.18 5.15
N LEU A 26 2.96 7.83 6.06
CA LEU A 26 4.36 8.22 5.90
C LEU A 26 4.98 7.61 4.65
N ILE A 27 4.67 6.34 4.37
CA ILE A 27 5.21 5.67 3.19
C ILE A 27 4.67 6.31 1.91
N VAL A 28 3.37 6.59 1.86
CA VAL A 28 2.77 7.24 0.69
C VAL A 28 3.42 8.59 0.44
N ASN A 29 3.61 9.37 1.50
CA ASN A 29 4.28 10.66 1.36
C ASN A 29 5.71 10.51 0.87
N GLN A 30 6.42 9.52 1.36
CA GLN A 30 7.79 9.26 0.95
C GLN A 30 7.86 8.90 -0.53
N LEU A 31 6.98 8.00 -0.98
CA LEU A 31 6.94 7.60 -2.37
C LEU A 31 6.62 8.78 -3.28
N SER A 32 5.70 9.64 -2.85
CA SER A 32 5.36 10.82 -3.61
C SER A 32 6.57 11.76 -3.77
N ARG A 33 7.34 11.93 -2.70
CA ARG A 33 8.54 12.76 -2.74
C ARG A 33 9.61 12.16 -3.64
N ASP A 34 9.67 10.85 -3.71
CA ASP A 34 10.64 10.16 -4.56
C ASP A 34 10.28 10.23 -6.03
N GLY A 35 9.12 10.78 -6.36
CA GLY A 35 8.69 10.88 -7.74
C GLY A 35 7.89 9.68 -8.23
N CYS A 36 7.42 8.85 -7.32
CA CYS A 36 6.58 7.73 -7.69
C CYS A 36 5.20 8.21 -8.13
N ILE A 37 4.62 7.49 -9.08
CA ILE A 37 3.28 7.78 -9.60
C ILE A 37 2.40 6.54 -9.45
N ASN A 38 1.12 6.71 -9.67
CA ASN A 38 0.14 5.62 -9.56
C ASN A 38 0.20 4.94 -8.20
N ILE A 39 0.34 5.74 -7.16
CA ILE A 39 0.43 5.22 -5.81
C ILE A 39 -0.92 4.69 -5.39
N CYS A 40 -0.98 3.39 -5.09
CA CYS A 40 -2.20 2.72 -4.64
C CYS A 40 -1.96 2.07 -3.30
N MET A 41 -2.93 2.16 -2.43
CA MET A 41 -2.87 1.55 -1.13
C MET A 41 -4.04 0.61 -0.96
N SER A 42 -3.74 -0.63 -0.60
CA SER A 42 -4.76 -1.65 -0.34
C SER A 42 -4.63 -2.12 1.09
N LYS A 43 -5.74 -2.25 1.75
CA LYS A 43 -5.77 -2.80 3.09
C LYS A 43 -5.61 -4.31 2.96
N ARG A 44 -4.59 -4.86 3.61
CA ARG A 44 -4.38 -6.30 3.60
C ARG A 44 -5.41 -6.93 4.52
N GLY A 45 -6.22 -7.81 3.97
CA GLY A 45 -7.26 -8.48 4.73
C GLY A 45 -6.65 -9.35 5.80
N SER A 46 -7.13 -9.21 6.92
CA SER A 46 -6.76 -10.13 7.97
C SER A 46 -7.82 -11.18 8.01
N SER A 47 -8.10 -11.44 7.59
CA SER A 47 -9.05 -11.95 7.59
C SER A 47 -9.93 -12.20 7.05
N GLY A 48 -9.66 -12.04 6.93
CA GLY A 48 -10.18 -12.20 6.44
C GLY A 48 -10.89 -12.46 5.91
N GLY A 49 -10.96 -12.68 5.93
CA GLY A 49 -11.44 -12.66 5.44
C GLY A 49 -12.11 -12.66 4.84
N GLY A 50 -12.19 -12.64 4.76
CA GLY A 50 -12.67 -12.43 4.24
C GLY A 50 -13.23 -12.36 3.56
N GLU A 51 -13.05 -12.26 3.40
CA GLU A 51 -13.50 -12.10 2.85
C GLU A 51 -14.03 -12.40 2.14
N HIS A 52 -13.79 -12.82 2.00
CA HIS A 52 -14.27 -13.07 1.49
C HIS A 52 -15.04 -13.33 1.18
N GLY A 53 -15.06 -13.65 1.09
CA GLY A 53 -15.62 -13.71 0.93
C GLY A 53 -16.48 -14.02 0.57
N LYS A 54 -16.47 -13.98 0.57
CA LYS A 54 -17.17 -14.15 0.41
C LYS A 54 -17.84 -14.47 0.30
N ILE A 55 -17.52 -14.58 0.17
CA ILE A 55 -18.01 -14.78 0.31
C ILE A 55 -18.54 -15.04 0.28
#